data_41143aeaa02480baf11334154ef752a7
#
_entry.id   41143aeaa02480baf11334154ef752a7
#
_cell.length_a   1.000
_cell.length_b   1.000
_cell.length_c   1.000
_cell.angle_alpha   90.00
_cell.angle_beta   90.00
_cell.angle_gamma   90.00
#
_symmetry.space_group_name_H-M   'P 1'
#
loop_
_entity.id
_entity.type
_entity.pdbx_description
1 polymer ?
#
loop_
_entity_poly.entity_id
_entity_poly.type
_entity_poly.pdbx_seq_one_letter_code
_entity_poly.pdbx_strand_id
1 'polypeptide(L)'
;MQYIAAPKFIITLIPKVGTRTLLHTFVRKPKHDFGAVLTGAVSHLNTNERYKVVFIRNPFDRMLSCYINKVKFASPTIERFFWKLYGLHGNMTFADFLHHLGTCGVDEHWRPQVDYVNNIKHDHIGILENMEIDLKLIMDNLGLPCSFDVPHLNYSDGIRVTYEDRYLDKRKEKVSEIKADEYYTDELREIVRKRYAKDFLLYESIAG
;
A
#
# COMPACT_ATOMS: atom_id res chain seq x y z
N MET A 1 10.23 -8.80 0.45
CA MET A 1 9.80 -7.60 -0.27
C MET A 1 9.22 -8.05 -1.59
N GLN A 2 8.13 -7.44 -2.04
CA GLN A 2 7.46 -7.81 -3.28
C GLN A 2 7.69 -6.73 -4.35
N TYR A 3 7.78 -7.14 -5.61
CA TYR A 3 8.01 -6.27 -6.76
C TYR A 3 7.10 -6.62 -7.93
N ILE A 4 6.86 -5.64 -8.78
CA ILE A 4 6.46 -5.81 -10.17
C ILE A 4 7.70 -5.49 -10.99
N ALA A 5 8.16 -6.42 -11.80
CA ALA A 5 9.34 -6.23 -12.64
C ALA A 5 9.00 -6.46 -14.11
N ALA A 6 9.21 -5.45 -14.92
CA ALA A 6 9.13 -5.48 -16.38
C ALA A 6 10.52 -5.22 -16.98
N PRO A 7 10.74 -5.42 -18.29
CA PRO A 7 12.03 -5.22 -18.92
C PRO A 7 12.67 -3.84 -18.67
N LYS A 8 11.87 -2.77 -18.66
CA LYS A 8 12.36 -1.38 -18.51
C LYS A 8 12.23 -0.82 -17.09
N PHE A 9 11.41 -1.41 -16.20
CA PHE A 9 11.16 -0.87 -14.86
C PHE A 9 10.96 -1.92 -13.79
N ILE A 10 11.12 -1.51 -12.54
CA ILE A 10 10.76 -2.26 -11.33
C ILE A 10 9.95 -1.37 -10.43
N ILE A 11 8.83 -1.86 -9.91
CA ILE A 11 8.04 -1.18 -8.89
C ILE A 11 8.13 -1.95 -7.58
N THR A 12 8.68 -1.33 -6.55
CA THR A 12 8.67 -1.87 -5.19
C THR A 12 7.25 -1.76 -4.61
N LEU A 13 6.71 -2.87 -4.12
CA LEU A 13 5.37 -2.92 -3.56
C LEU A 13 5.41 -2.79 -2.04
N ILE A 14 4.90 -1.67 -1.53
CA ILE A 14 4.69 -1.46 -0.10
C ILE A 14 3.22 -1.77 0.23
N PRO A 15 2.94 -2.66 1.20
CA PRO A 15 1.57 -2.94 1.61
C PRO A 15 0.82 -1.67 2.04
N LYS A 16 -0.45 -1.56 1.65
CA LYS A 16 -1.36 -0.43 1.91
C LYS A 16 -1.03 0.86 1.14
N VAL A 17 -0.15 0.77 0.14
CA VAL A 17 0.22 1.86 -0.77
C VAL A 17 -0.16 1.49 -2.21
N GLY A 18 -1.45 1.34 -2.48
CA GLY A 18 -1.96 1.09 -3.84
C GLY A 18 -1.51 -0.24 -4.49
N THR A 19 -0.96 -1.19 -3.73
CA THR A 19 -0.44 -2.47 -4.26
C THR A 19 -1.44 -3.21 -5.15
N ARG A 20 -2.73 -3.22 -4.79
CA ARG A 20 -3.77 -3.88 -5.61
C ARG A 20 -3.98 -3.17 -6.94
N THR A 21 -3.95 -1.85 -6.93
CA THR A 21 -4.04 -1.00 -8.12
C THR A 21 -2.88 -1.29 -9.06
N LEU A 22 -1.64 -1.26 -8.55
CA LEU A 22 -0.44 -1.56 -9.33
C LEU A 22 -0.47 -2.98 -9.92
N LEU A 23 -0.81 -3.99 -9.11
CA LEU A 23 -0.95 -5.37 -9.60
C LEU A 23 -2.06 -5.51 -10.64
N HIS A 24 -3.17 -4.79 -10.51
CA HIS A 24 -4.22 -4.82 -11.50
C HIS A 24 -3.75 -4.19 -12.81
N THR A 25 -3.14 -3.03 -12.74
CA THR A 25 -2.69 -2.26 -13.91
C THR A 25 -1.61 -2.98 -14.72
N PHE A 26 -0.62 -3.57 -14.05
CA PHE A 26 0.55 -4.12 -14.74
C PHE A 26 0.52 -5.63 -14.93
N VAL A 27 -0.28 -6.36 -14.13
CA VAL A 27 -0.19 -7.83 -14.09
C VAL A 27 -1.51 -8.51 -14.45
N ARG A 28 -2.61 -8.10 -13.83
CA ARG A 28 -3.88 -8.83 -13.96
C ARG A 28 -4.69 -8.47 -15.20
N LYS A 29 -4.74 -7.18 -15.52
CA LYS A 29 -5.48 -6.63 -16.67
C LYS A 29 -4.65 -5.50 -17.32
N PRO A 30 -3.45 -5.81 -17.83
CA PRO A 30 -2.65 -4.80 -18.49
C PRO A 30 -3.38 -4.36 -19.77
N LYS A 31 -3.54 -3.04 -19.96
CA LYS A 31 -4.08 -2.47 -21.20
C LYS A 31 -3.04 -2.42 -22.32
N HIS A 32 -1.77 -2.57 -21.95
CA HIS A 32 -0.64 -2.49 -22.86
C HIS A 32 0.33 -3.64 -22.61
N ASP A 33 1.08 -3.98 -23.62
CA ASP A 33 2.18 -4.93 -23.52
C ASP A 33 3.41 -4.24 -22.91
N PHE A 34 3.75 -4.61 -21.70
CA PHE A 34 4.96 -4.16 -21.00
C PHE A 34 6.11 -5.17 -21.13
N GLY A 35 5.96 -6.18 -21.98
CA GLY A 35 6.83 -7.33 -22.05
C GLY A 35 6.60 -8.33 -20.91
N ALA A 36 7.57 -9.20 -20.66
CA ALA A 36 7.46 -10.19 -19.59
C ALA A 36 7.43 -9.51 -18.22
N VAL A 37 6.28 -9.53 -17.56
CA VAL A 37 6.08 -8.95 -16.22
C VAL A 37 6.14 -10.05 -15.17
N LEU A 38 7.05 -9.93 -14.24
CA LEU A 38 7.25 -10.85 -13.12
C LEU A 38 6.76 -10.20 -11.81
N THR A 39 6.20 -11.03 -10.93
CA THR A 39 5.82 -10.62 -9.58
C THR A 39 6.41 -11.58 -8.56
N GLY A 40 6.74 -11.06 -7.39
CA GLY A 40 7.19 -11.90 -6.28
C GLY A 40 8.29 -11.27 -5.44
N ALA A 41 8.85 -12.09 -4.55
CA ALA A 41 10.05 -11.75 -3.80
C ALA A 41 11.26 -11.97 -4.72
N VAL A 42 11.93 -10.91 -5.08
CA VAL A 42 13.02 -11.00 -6.04
C VAL A 42 14.35 -10.90 -5.31
N SER A 43 14.96 -12.03 -5.08
CA SER A 43 16.30 -12.13 -4.53
C SER A 43 17.40 -12.02 -5.60
N HIS A 44 17.07 -12.11 -6.90
CA HIS A 44 18.04 -12.24 -7.99
C HIS A 44 17.72 -11.41 -9.25
N LEU A 45 16.92 -10.34 -9.14
CA LEU A 45 16.73 -9.43 -10.28
C LEU A 45 18.00 -8.62 -10.50
N ASN A 46 18.53 -8.67 -11.73
CA ASN A 46 19.45 -7.64 -12.18
C ASN A 46 18.70 -6.30 -12.23
N THR A 47 18.90 -5.47 -11.21
CA THR A 47 18.21 -4.19 -11.07
C THR A 47 18.95 -3.05 -11.78
N ASN A 48 20.16 -3.28 -12.27
CA ASN A 48 21.09 -2.21 -12.66
C ASN A 48 20.64 -1.41 -13.89
N GLU A 49 19.86 -2.02 -14.78
CA GLU A 49 19.45 -1.38 -16.04
C GLU A 49 17.97 -0.98 -16.08
N ARG A 50 17.26 -1.13 -14.97
CA ARG A 50 15.81 -0.86 -14.90
C ARG A 50 15.52 0.38 -14.09
N TYR A 51 14.55 1.15 -14.52
CA TYR A 51 14.04 2.30 -13.78
C TYR A 51 13.28 1.83 -12.53
N LYS A 52 13.71 2.25 -11.37
CA LYS A 52 13.23 1.76 -10.07
C LYS A 52 12.27 2.76 -9.44
N VAL A 53 11.05 2.30 -9.21
CA VAL A 53 9.94 3.10 -8.70
C VAL A 53 9.46 2.54 -7.37
N VAL A 54 9.10 3.42 -6.45
CA VAL A 54 8.36 3.10 -5.25
C VAL A 54 7.33 4.20 -4.97
N PHE A 55 6.18 3.82 -4.46
CA PHE A 55 5.20 4.76 -3.94
C PHE A 55 5.11 4.62 -2.43
N ILE A 56 4.97 5.76 -1.75
CA ILE A 56 4.70 5.86 -0.32
C ILE A 56 3.34 6.51 -0.09
N ARG A 57 2.86 6.45 1.13
CA ARG A 57 1.57 7.01 1.54
C ARG A 57 1.73 7.77 2.84
N ASN A 58 0.86 8.76 3.09
CA ASN A 58 0.78 9.40 4.39
C ASN A 58 0.69 8.34 5.50
N PRO A 59 1.58 8.36 6.53
CA PRO A 59 1.61 7.32 7.55
C PRO A 59 0.31 7.18 8.34
N PHE A 60 -0.44 8.24 8.56
CA PHE A 60 -1.75 8.18 9.22
C PHE A 60 -2.74 7.36 8.40
N ASP A 61 -2.87 7.68 7.12
CA ASP A 61 -3.80 6.99 6.22
C ASP A 61 -3.40 5.54 5.99
N ARG A 62 -2.09 5.28 5.98
CA ARG A 62 -1.57 3.93 5.85
C ARG A 62 -1.95 3.07 7.05
N MET A 63 -1.80 3.57 8.28
CA MET A 63 -2.14 2.84 9.50
C MET A 63 -3.64 2.63 9.65
N LEU A 64 -4.45 3.62 9.35
CA LEU A 64 -5.90 3.45 9.31
C LEU A 64 -6.32 2.40 8.27
N SER A 65 -5.75 2.45 7.07
CA SER A 65 -5.98 1.44 6.02
C SER A 65 -5.55 0.03 6.47
N CYS A 66 -4.51 -0.07 7.29
CA CYS A 66 -4.07 -1.34 7.85
C CYS A 66 -5.11 -1.88 8.85
N TYR A 67 -5.53 -1.07 9.82
CA TYR A 67 -6.56 -1.42 10.79
C TYR A 67 -7.87 -1.86 10.13
N ILE A 68 -8.36 -1.05 9.19
CA ILE A 68 -9.60 -1.35 8.46
C ILE A 68 -9.52 -2.73 7.79
N ASN A 69 -8.39 -3.04 7.17
CA ASN A 69 -8.22 -4.29 6.44
C ASN A 69 -7.93 -5.50 7.33
N LYS A 70 -7.16 -5.31 8.41
CA LYS A 70 -6.66 -6.41 9.23
C LYS A 70 -7.50 -6.69 10.47
N VAL A 71 -8.28 -5.71 10.93
CA VAL A 71 -9.09 -5.81 12.13
C VAL A 71 -10.56 -5.58 11.81
N LYS A 72 -10.95 -4.35 11.45
CA LYS A 72 -12.36 -3.95 11.37
C LYS A 72 -13.16 -4.74 10.33
N PHE A 73 -12.58 -4.97 9.15
CA PHE A 73 -13.18 -5.73 8.05
C PHE A 73 -12.26 -6.87 7.59
N ALA A 74 -11.71 -7.61 8.54
CA ALA A 74 -10.90 -8.77 8.24
C ALA A 74 -11.68 -9.82 7.45
N SER A 75 -11.02 -10.45 6.49
CA SER A 75 -11.60 -11.62 5.82
C SER A 75 -11.44 -12.86 6.72
N PRO A 76 -12.25 -13.93 6.52
CA PRO A 76 -12.09 -15.17 7.28
C PRO A 76 -10.66 -15.74 7.23
N THR A 77 -9.95 -15.56 6.14
CA THR A 77 -8.54 -15.96 6.02
C THR A 77 -7.64 -15.13 6.94
N ILE A 78 -7.87 -13.82 7.03
CA ILE A 78 -7.14 -12.93 7.94
C ILE A 78 -7.43 -13.32 9.39
N GLU A 79 -8.68 -13.54 9.75
CA GLU A 79 -9.10 -13.95 11.09
C GLU A 79 -8.43 -15.27 11.49
N ARG A 80 -8.47 -16.26 10.62
CA ARG A 80 -7.98 -17.61 10.93
C ARG A 80 -6.47 -17.67 11.12
N PHE A 81 -5.70 -16.96 10.30
CA PHE A 81 -4.23 -17.10 10.26
C PHE A 81 -3.52 -15.88 10.82
N PHE A 82 -3.93 -14.68 10.40
CA PHE A 82 -3.21 -13.45 10.71
C PHE A 82 -3.46 -13.00 12.15
N TRP A 83 -4.70 -13.07 12.62
CA TRP A 83 -5.02 -12.75 14.00
C TRP A 83 -4.32 -13.67 14.98
N LYS A 84 -4.31 -14.97 14.70
CA LYS A 84 -3.60 -15.93 15.54
C LYS A 84 -2.10 -15.68 15.60
N LEU A 85 -1.49 -15.28 14.48
CA LEU A 85 -0.05 -15.03 14.40
C LEU A 85 0.36 -13.77 15.16
N TYR A 86 -0.45 -12.71 15.08
CA TYR A 86 -0.12 -11.40 15.64
C TYR A 86 -0.94 -11.00 16.86
N GLY A 87 -1.77 -11.86 17.40
CA GLY A 87 -2.61 -11.57 18.58
C GLY A 87 -3.71 -10.53 18.32
N LEU A 88 -4.15 -10.38 17.07
CA LEU A 88 -5.24 -9.48 16.73
C LEU A 88 -6.60 -10.13 16.96
N HIS A 89 -7.64 -9.33 17.07
CA HIS A 89 -9.03 -9.81 17.13
C HIS A 89 -10.03 -8.73 16.71
N GLY A 90 -11.24 -9.12 16.28
CA GLY A 90 -12.23 -8.23 15.68
C GLY A 90 -12.84 -7.18 16.60
N ASN A 91 -12.69 -7.33 17.91
CA ASN A 91 -13.19 -6.36 18.90
C ASN A 91 -12.18 -5.25 19.22
N MET A 92 -10.96 -5.29 18.65
CA MET A 92 -9.97 -4.22 18.86
C MET A 92 -10.50 -2.91 18.29
N THR A 93 -10.45 -1.86 19.09
CA THR A 93 -10.58 -0.48 18.61
C THR A 93 -9.33 -0.07 17.83
N PHE A 94 -9.37 1.06 17.14
CA PHE A 94 -8.18 1.59 16.47
C PHE A 94 -7.06 1.95 17.47
N ALA A 95 -7.43 2.45 18.65
CA ALA A 95 -6.50 2.72 19.73
C ALA A 95 -5.81 1.42 20.22
N ASP A 96 -6.58 0.37 20.50
CA ASP A 96 -6.04 -0.92 20.90
C ASP A 96 -5.06 -1.47 19.84
N PHE A 97 -5.42 -1.36 18.57
CA PHE A 97 -4.56 -1.78 17.47
C PHE A 97 -3.23 -1.02 17.45
N LEU A 98 -3.25 0.31 17.55
CA LEU A 98 -2.02 1.12 17.54
C LEU A 98 -1.11 0.81 18.74
N HIS A 99 -1.68 0.66 19.94
CA HIS A 99 -0.93 0.24 21.13
C HIS A 99 -0.36 -1.17 20.96
N HIS A 100 -1.16 -2.10 20.43
CA HIS A 100 -0.74 -3.48 20.22
C HIS A 100 0.43 -3.59 19.22
N LEU A 101 0.50 -2.74 18.21
CA LEU A 101 1.64 -2.69 17.29
C LEU A 101 2.99 -2.42 17.98
N GLY A 102 2.97 -1.87 19.20
CA GLY A 102 4.17 -1.67 20.01
C GLY A 102 4.76 -2.97 20.56
N THR A 103 3.95 -4.00 20.71
CA THR A 103 4.28 -5.26 21.40
C THR A 103 4.25 -6.48 20.51
N CYS A 104 3.48 -6.47 19.43
CA CYS A 104 3.42 -7.57 18.47
C CYS A 104 4.63 -7.57 17.53
N GLY A 105 4.90 -8.71 16.91
CA GLY A 105 5.96 -8.86 15.91
C GLY A 105 5.81 -7.92 14.72
N VAL A 106 6.91 -7.63 14.04
CA VAL A 106 6.92 -6.79 12.85
C VAL A 106 6.35 -7.56 11.66
N ASP A 107 5.32 -7.00 11.02
CA ASP A 107 4.74 -7.50 9.77
C ASP A 107 4.89 -6.46 8.65
N GLU A 108 4.89 -6.93 7.42
CA GLU A 108 5.03 -6.06 6.24
C GLU A 108 3.96 -4.97 6.13
N HIS A 109 2.76 -5.17 6.72
CA HIS A 109 1.65 -4.20 6.63
C HIS A 109 1.84 -2.99 7.54
N TRP A 110 2.61 -3.12 8.62
CA TRP A 110 2.94 -2.01 9.54
C TRP A 110 4.43 -1.76 9.72
N ARG A 111 5.30 -2.43 8.92
CA ARG A 111 6.72 -2.08 8.83
C ARG A 111 6.86 -0.64 8.32
N PRO A 112 7.80 0.17 8.84
CA PRO A 112 8.09 1.49 8.30
C PRO A 112 8.35 1.47 6.79
N GLN A 113 7.86 2.48 6.08
CA GLN A 113 8.02 2.58 4.62
C GLN A 113 9.48 2.83 4.23
N VAL A 114 10.21 3.56 5.05
CA VAL A 114 11.65 3.81 4.85
C VAL A 114 12.46 2.52 4.75
N ASP A 115 12.03 1.44 5.41
CA ASP A 115 12.72 0.14 5.33
C ASP A 115 12.62 -0.48 3.93
N TYR A 116 11.56 -0.15 3.18
CA TYR A 116 11.38 -0.58 1.79
C TYR A 116 12.17 0.33 0.84
N VAL A 117 12.11 1.64 1.08
CA VAL A 117 12.75 2.65 0.23
C VAL A 117 14.26 2.52 0.31
N ASN A 118 14.83 2.30 1.49
CA ASN A 118 16.27 2.21 1.70
C ASN A 118 16.90 0.89 1.21
N ASN A 119 16.10 -0.09 0.85
CA ASN A 119 16.60 -1.40 0.47
C ASN A 119 17.28 -1.42 -0.91
N ILE A 120 16.81 -0.57 -1.82
CA ILE A 120 17.45 -0.32 -3.13
C ILE A 120 17.40 1.18 -3.42
N LYS A 121 18.36 1.68 -4.20
CA LYS A 121 18.29 3.06 -4.69
C LYS A 121 17.17 3.15 -5.72
N HIS A 122 16.13 3.93 -5.43
CA HIS A 122 15.03 4.21 -6.35
C HIS A 122 15.37 5.43 -7.24
N ASP A 123 14.94 5.37 -8.49
CA ASP A 123 15.04 6.48 -9.43
C ASP A 123 13.84 7.43 -9.31
N HIS A 124 12.70 6.90 -8.79
CA HIS A 124 11.51 7.69 -8.48
C HIS A 124 10.85 7.20 -7.19
N ILE A 125 10.56 8.14 -6.31
CA ILE A 125 9.76 7.93 -5.12
C ILE A 125 8.53 8.84 -5.25
N GLY A 126 7.36 8.25 -5.47
CA GLY A 126 6.09 8.97 -5.59
C GLY A 126 5.22 8.83 -4.35
N ILE A 127 4.15 9.61 -4.28
CA ILE A 127 3.10 9.47 -3.26
C ILE A 127 1.86 8.83 -3.86
N LEU A 128 1.12 8.07 -3.05
CA LEU A 128 -0.07 7.35 -3.50
C LEU A 128 -1.11 8.29 -4.12
N GLU A 129 -1.25 9.47 -3.56
CA GLU A 129 -2.21 10.49 -3.97
C GLU A 129 -1.95 10.98 -5.40
N ASN A 130 -0.71 10.98 -5.84
CA ASN A 130 -0.27 11.41 -7.18
C ASN A 130 0.08 10.22 -8.10
N MET A 131 -0.18 8.98 -7.68
CA MET A 131 0.28 7.77 -8.37
C MET A 131 -0.06 7.73 -9.86
N GLU A 132 -1.23 8.20 -10.25
CA GLU A 132 -1.64 8.22 -11.66
C GLU A 132 -0.79 9.16 -12.49
N ILE A 133 -0.55 10.36 -11.96
CA ILE A 133 0.26 11.41 -12.61
C ILE A 133 1.71 10.92 -12.72
N ASP A 134 2.25 10.40 -11.63
CA ASP A 134 3.63 9.89 -11.59
C ASP A 134 3.84 8.71 -12.54
N LEU A 135 2.92 7.76 -12.55
CA LEU A 135 3.00 6.61 -13.46
C LEU A 135 2.96 7.05 -14.92
N LYS A 136 2.12 8.03 -15.26
CA LYS A 136 2.06 8.57 -16.61
C LYS A 136 3.38 9.19 -17.01
N LEU A 137 3.93 10.06 -16.17
CA LEU A 137 5.25 10.69 -16.40
C LEU A 137 6.36 9.66 -16.55
N ILE A 138 6.40 8.65 -15.69
CA ILE A 138 7.41 7.57 -15.74
C ILE A 138 7.30 6.80 -17.05
N MET A 139 6.09 6.41 -17.46
CA MET A 139 5.90 5.63 -18.69
C MET A 139 6.26 6.45 -19.92
N ASP A 140 5.91 7.74 -19.98
CA ASP A 140 6.29 8.65 -21.05
C ASP A 140 7.83 8.74 -21.16
N ASN A 141 8.53 8.92 -20.05
CA ASN A 141 9.99 8.97 -20.00
C ASN A 141 10.66 7.67 -20.45
N LEU A 142 10.01 6.53 -20.22
CA LEU A 142 10.51 5.22 -20.66
C LEU A 142 10.10 4.85 -22.10
N GLY A 143 9.35 5.72 -22.78
CA GLY A 143 8.79 5.45 -24.11
C GLY A 143 7.86 4.24 -24.10
N LEU A 144 7.04 4.13 -23.03
CA LEU A 144 6.03 3.09 -22.86
C LEU A 144 4.63 3.68 -23.02
N PRO A 145 3.65 2.89 -23.48
CA PRO A 145 2.27 3.36 -23.56
C PRO A 145 1.73 3.82 -22.20
N CYS A 146 1.08 4.99 -22.15
CA CYS A 146 0.67 5.63 -20.89
C CYS A 146 -0.84 5.82 -20.70
N SER A 147 -1.70 5.14 -21.46
CA SER A 147 -3.14 5.20 -21.19
C SER A 147 -3.51 4.33 -19.99
N PHE A 148 -3.37 4.88 -18.81
CA PHE A 148 -3.84 4.24 -17.58
C PHE A 148 -5.19 4.84 -17.17
N ASP A 149 -6.25 4.01 -17.17
CA ASP A 149 -7.25 4.16 -16.14
C ASP A 149 -6.68 3.45 -14.93
N VAL A 150 -5.97 4.16 -14.07
CA VAL A 150 -5.56 3.59 -12.78
C VAL A 150 -6.84 3.35 -11.99
N PRO A 151 -7.33 2.11 -11.87
CA PRO A 151 -8.56 1.90 -11.16
C PRO A 151 -8.30 2.28 -9.71
N HIS A 152 -9.03 3.24 -9.19
CA HIS A 152 -9.01 3.60 -7.77
C HIS A 152 -9.56 2.42 -6.94
N LEU A 153 -8.77 1.33 -6.84
CA LEU A 153 -9.19 0.07 -6.19
C LEU A 153 -9.16 0.13 -4.67
N ASN A 154 -8.70 1.22 -4.06
CA ASN A 154 -8.52 1.33 -2.62
C ASN A 154 -8.83 2.73 -2.05
N TYR A 155 -9.71 3.49 -2.66
CA TYR A 155 -10.18 4.69 -1.97
C TYR A 155 -11.02 4.28 -0.76
N SER A 156 -10.74 4.90 0.38
CA SER A 156 -11.64 4.90 1.53
C SER A 156 -13.01 5.51 1.19
N ASP A 157 -13.10 6.20 0.07
CA ASP A 157 -14.32 6.82 -0.47
C ASP A 157 -14.91 6.01 -1.63
N GLY A 158 -15.13 4.72 -1.45
CA GLY A 158 -15.84 3.88 -2.42
C GLY A 158 -14.96 2.85 -3.12
N ILE A 159 -14.77 1.75 -2.48
CA ILE A 159 -13.99 0.62 -3.02
C ILE A 159 -14.81 -0.10 -4.08
N ARG A 160 -14.40 -0.03 -5.35
CA ARG A 160 -14.72 -1.09 -6.31
C ARG A 160 -13.71 -2.22 -6.13
N VAL A 161 -14.14 -3.29 -5.48
CA VAL A 161 -13.31 -4.47 -5.29
C VAL A 161 -13.74 -5.54 -6.27
N THR A 162 -12.82 -5.98 -7.10
CA THR A 162 -12.93 -7.21 -7.87
C THR A 162 -12.13 -8.31 -7.18
N TYR A 163 -12.66 -8.90 -6.13
CA TYR A 163 -12.27 -10.24 -5.68
C TYR A 163 -13.36 -10.81 -4.78
N GLU A 164 -14.00 -11.90 -5.22
CA GLU A 164 -15.05 -12.69 -4.56
C GLU A 164 -16.23 -11.87 -4.00
N ASP A 165 -17.15 -11.56 -4.87
CA ASP A 165 -18.28 -10.63 -4.69
C ASP A 165 -19.24 -10.90 -3.53
N ARG A 166 -19.19 -12.05 -2.88
CA ARG A 166 -20.15 -12.40 -1.82
C ARG A 166 -19.86 -11.78 -0.46
N TYR A 167 -18.61 -11.41 -0.16
CA TYR A 167 -18.23 -10.75 1.09
C TYR A 167 -18.12 -9.23 0.96
N LEU A 168 -18.18 -8.72 -0.26
CA LEU A 168 -17.83 -7.35 -0.60
C LEU A 168 -18.98 -6.37 -0.57
N ASP A 169 -20.22 -6.82 -0.82
CA ASP A 169 -21.38 -5.92 -0.87
C ASP A 169 -21.69 -5.31 0.49
N LYS A 170 -21.55 -6.07 1.57
CA LYS A 170 -21.69 -5.54 2.94
C LYS A 170 -20.53 -4.63 3.38
N ARG A 171 -19.39 -4.68 2.69
CA ARG A 171 -18.22 -3.83 2.95
C ARG A 171 -18.31 -2.48 2.24
N LYS A 172 -18.85 -2.44 1.03
CA LYS A 172 -18.87 -1.25 0.16
C LYS A 172 -19.64 -0.10 0.82
N GLU A 173 -20.79 -0.40 1.42
CA GLU A 173 -21.64 0.60 2.08
C GLU A 173 -21.01 1.20 3.35
N LYS A 174 -20.15 0.44 4.04
CA LYS A 174 -19.58 0.84 5.35
C LYS A 174 -18.22 1.53 5.26
N VAL A 175 -17.48 1.35 4.19
CA VAL A 175 -16.12 1.92 4.07
C VAL A 175 -16.13 3.32 3.45
N SER A 176 -17.15 3.65 2.65
CA SER A 176 -17.36 5.00 2.11
C SER A 176 -17.64 6.08 3.18
N GLU A 177 -18.03 5.66 4.39
CA GLU A 177 -18.34 6.55 5.51
C GLU A 177 -17.16 6.80 6.45
N ILE A 178 -16.00 6.15 6.24
CA ILE A 178 -14.86 6.23 7.15
C ILE A 178 -14.05 7.49 6.88
N LYS A 179 -14.16 8.46 7.78
CA LYS A 179 -13.31 9.65 7.81
C LYS A 179 -12.13 9.42 8.74
N ALA A 180 -10.92 9.72 8.29
CA ALA A 180 -9.70 9.52 9.08
C ALA A 180 -9.76 10.29 10.42
N ASP A 181 -10.32 11.49 10.41
CA ASP A 181 -10.45 12.34 11.61
C ASP A 181 -11.33 11.73 12.71
N GLU A 182 -12.25 10.83 12.36
CA GLU A 182 -13.09 10.13 13.35
C GLU A 182 -12.32 9.06 14.14
N TYR A 183 -11.17 8.62 13.64
CA TYR A 183 -10.34 7.59 14.26
C TYR A 183 -9.16 8.14 15.05
N TYR A 184 -8.69 9.34 14.70
CA TYR A 184 -7.49 9.90 15.29
C TYR A 184 -7.80 10.94 16.36
N THR A 185 -7.45 10.64 17.60
CA THR A 185 -7.24 11.63 18.64
C THR A 185 -5.82 12.18 18.56
N ASP A 186 -5.52 13.27 19.25
CA ASP A 186 -4.15 13.83 19.31
C ASP A 186 -3.15 12.83 19.89
N GLU A 187 -3.57 12.06 20.90
CA GLU A 187 -2.75 10.99 21.48
C GLU A 187 -2.40 9.90 20.44
N LEU A 188 -3.38 9.43 19.67
CA LEU A 188 -3.17 8.42 18.65
C LEU A 188 -2.32 8.93 17.49
N ARG A 189 -2.45 10.21 17.15
CA ARG A 189 -1.57 10.88 16.19
C ARG A 189 -0.13 10.90 16.70
N GLU A 190 0.09 11.17 17.96
CA GLU A 190 1.43 11.18 18.55
C GLU A 190 2.07 9.78 18.55
N ILE A 191 1.31 8.73 18.86
CA ILE A 191 1.78 7.34 18.76
C ILE A 191 2.29 7.03 17.35
N VAL A 192 1.51 7.39 16.33
CA VAL A 192 1.87 7.14 14.93
C VAL A 192 3.06 8.00 14.50
N ARG A 193 3.09 9.30 14.88
CA ARG A 193 4.24 10.19 14.59
C ARG A 193 5.53 9.65 15.17
N LYS A 194 5.51 9.25 16.43
CA LYS A 194 6.69 8.69 17.11
C LYS A 194 7.18 7.41 16.45
N ARG A 195 6.27 6.51 16.12
CA ARG A 195 6.61 5.21 15.52
C ARG A 195 7.12 5.34 14.09
N TYR A 196 6.55 6.22 13.28
CA TYR A 196 6.83 6.40 11.86
C TYR A 196 7.50 7.76 11.56
N ALA A 197 8.28 8.31 12.50
CA ALA A 197 8.91 9.62 12.35
C ALA A 197 9.72 9.74 11.04
N LYS A 198 10.47 8.71 10.68
CA LYS A 198 11.24 8.70 9.43
C LYS A 198 10.35 8.62 8.19
N ASP A 199 9.22 7.94 8.26
CA ASP A 199 8.24 7.88 7.17
C ASP A 199 7.59 9.25 6.94
N PHE A 200 7.32 10.02 8.02
CA PHE A 200 6.83 11.40 7.89
C PHE A 200 7.84 12.31 7.24
N LEU A 201 9.10 12.28 7.68
CA LEU A 201 10.17 13.07 7.06
C LEU A 201 10.32 12.76 5.56
N LEU A 202 10.27 11.47 5.20
CA LEU A 202 10.32 11.05 3.81
C LEU A 202 9.09 11.54 3.04
N TYR A 203 7.88 11.37 3.59
CA TYR A 203 6.64 11.78 2.94
C TYR A 203 6.61 13.30 2.70
N GLU A 204 6.94 14.09 3.71
CA GLU A 204 6.98 15.55 3.65
C GLU A 204 8.02 16.05 2.64
N SER A 205 9.16 15.38 2.50
CA SER A 205 10.19 15.75 1.53
C SER A 205 9.77 15.56 0.06
N ILE A 206 8.69 14.79 -0.18
CA ILE A 206 8.19 14.49 -1.53
C ILE A 206 6.86 15.19 -1.79
N ALA A 207 6.00 15.31 -0.78
CA ALA A 207 4.68 15.92 -0.88
C ALA A 207 4.71 17.46 -0.83
N GLY A 208 5.78 18.05 -0.25
CA GLY A 208 6.03 19.51 -0.18
C GLY A 208 6.61 20.00 -1.45
#